data_b4eb2ba234b1486c7be93bbb1a0686fd
#
_entry.id   b4eb2ba234b1486c7be93bbb1a0686fd
#
_cell.length_a   1.000
_cell.length_b   1.000
_cell.length_c   1.000
_cell.angle_alpha   90.00
_cell.angle_beta   90.00
_cell.angle_gamma   90.00
#
_symmetry.space_group_name_H-M   'P 1'
#
loop_
_entity.id
_entity.type
_entity.pdbx_description
1 polymer ?
#
loop_
_entity_poly.entity_id
_entity_poly.type
_entity_poly.pdbx_seq_one_letter_code
_entity_poly.pdbx_strand_id
1 'polypeptide(L)'
;HERLVGSEMCIRDRLGAKDAFACDIDDKCVGVAYENAALNGVGKEHYTVRAGDVLSDKKLQKEFGGDYDVIVANIVADVIIALAPQVGKLLKKGGIFLCSGIIDDRADEVREKLVEAGWTIEETRSSEGWFSYLCR
;
A
#
# COMPACT_ATOMS: atom_id res chain seq x y z
N HIS A 1 13.37 5.18 -11.35
CA HIS A 1 12.94 4.00 -10.60
C HIS A 1 12.05 4.40 -9.45
N GLU A 2 11.03 3.60 -9.18
CA GLU A 2 9.97 3.91 -8.23
C GLU A 2 10.18 3.18 -6.90
N ARG A 3 9.75 3.81 -5.82
CA ARG A 3 9.64 3.18 -4.50
C ARG A 3 8.19 2.80 -4.26
N LEU A 4 7.96 1.58 -3.86
CA LEU A 4 6.63 1.00 -3.72
C LEU A 4 6.41 0.46 -2.31
N VAL A 5 5.21 0.70 -1.77
CA VAL A 5 4.76 0.16 -0.49
C VAL A 5 3.48 -0.61 -0.69
N GLY A 6 3.40 -1.80 -0.15
CA GLY A 6 2.20 -2.62 -0.23
C GLY A 6 2.45 -4.08 0.10
N SER A 7 1.41 -4.89 0.05
CA SER A 7 1.47 -6.32 0.33
C SER A 7 1.72 -7.17 -0.92
N GLU A 8 1.55 -6.62 -2.11
CA GLU A 8 1.70 -7.35 -3.37
C GLU A 8 3.03 -7.06 -4.06
N MET A 9 4.05 -7.80 -3.68
CA MET A 9 5.42 -7.49 -4.02
C MET A 9 5.94 -8.11 -5.31
N CYS A 10 5.31 -9.14 -5.83
CA CYS A 10 5.71 -9.74 -7.11
C CYS A 10 5.54 -8.79 -8.31
N ILE A 11 4.72 -7.76 -8.15
CA ILE A 11 4.46 -6.77 -9.20
C ILE A 11 5.63 -5.79 -9.33
N ARG A 12 6.30 -5.50 -8.24
CA ARG A 12 7.33 -4.48 -8.13
C ARG A 12 8.48 -4.64 -9.13
N ASP A 13 9.12 -5.79 -9.11
CA ASP A 13 10.31 -6.03 -9.91
C ASP A 13 10.02 -5.93 -11.40
N ARG A 14 8.86 -6.40 -11.80
CA ARG A 14 8.43 -6.37 -13.21
C ARG A 14 8.09 -4.97 -13.68
N LEU A 15 7.74 -4.06 -12.77
CA LEU A 15 7.41 -2.67 -13.10
C LEU A 15 8.60 -1.72 -12.92
N GLY A 16 9.77 -2.25 -12.54
CA GLY A 16 10.99 -1.47 -12.43
C GLY A 16 11.14 -0.63 -11.18
N ALA A 17 10.43 -0.96 -10.11
CA ALA A 17 10.59 -0.27 -8.83
C ALA A 17 11.99 -0.52 -8.26
N LYS A 18 12.65 0.53 -7.78
CA LYS A 18 14.00 0.46 -7.22
C LYS A 18 14.00 -0.24 -5.86
N ASP A 19 13.11 0.21 -4.97
CA ASP A 19 12.99 -0.32 -3.63
C ASP A 19 11.52 -0.54 -3.29
N ALA A 20 11.25 -1.49 -2.41
CA ALA A 20 9.92 -1.70 -1.88
C ALA A 20 9.98 -1.93 -0.37
N PHE A 21 9.02 -1.36 0.33
CA PHE A 21 8.83 -1.57 1.76
C PHE A 21 7.40 -2.06 1.98
N ALA A 22 7.25 -3.15 2.71
CA ALA A 22 5.94 -3.70 3.04
C ALA A 22 5.82 -3.91 4.54
N CYS A 23 4.60 -3.80 5.05
CA CYS A 23 4.31 -4.14 6.43
C CYS A 23 3.01 -4.93 6.52
N ASP A 24 2.95 -5.80 7.51
CA ASP A 24 1.79 -6.62 7.79
C ASP A 24 1.68 -6.76 9.32
N ILE A 25 0.45 -6.80 9.83
CA ILE A 25 0.21 -6.98 11.26
C ILE A 25 0.65 -8.36 11.71
N ASP A 26 0.52 -9.37 10.84
CA ASP A 26 0.90 -10.75 11.14
C ASP A 26 2.38 -10.99 10.84
N ASP A 27 3.15 -11.26 11.87
CA ASP A 27 4.59 -11.53 11.75
C ASP A 27 4.90 -12.78 10.92
N LYS A 28 3.97 -13.70 10.81
CA LYS A 28 4.12 -14.92 9.98
C LYS A 28 4.17 -14.58 8.49
N CYS A 29 3.54 -13.49 8.09
CA CYS A 29 3.53 -13.06 6.70
C CYS A 29 4.89 -12.53 6.23
N VAL A 30 5.75 -12.11 7.14
CA VAL A 30 7.07 -11.57 6.80
C VAL A 30 7.93 -12.63 6.10
N GLY A 31 8.05 -13.82 6.68
CA GLY A 31 8.80 -14.92 6.09
C GLY A 31 8.25 -15.35 4.74
N VAL A 32 6.93 -15.50 4.65
CA VAL A 32 6.24 -15.86 3.40
C VAL A 32 6.48 -14.82 2.32
N ALA A 33 6.42 -13.54 2.67
CA ALA A 33 6.66 -12.47 1.71
C ALA A 33 8.08 -12.52 1.13
N TYR A 34 9.10 -12.75 1.98
CA TYR A 34 10.48 -12.91 1.52
C TYR A 34 10.65 -14.14 0.64
N GLU A 35 10.02 -15.26 1.00
CA GLU A 35 10.07 -16.48 0.19
C GLU A 35 9.46 -16.25 -1.20
N ASN A 36 8.29 -15.62 -1.25
CA ASN A 36 7.62 -15.32 -2.51
C ASN A 36 8.43 -14.34 -3.36
N ALA A 37 9.05 -13.35 -2.75
CA ALA A 37 9.93 -12.43 -3.45
C ALA A 37 11.14 -13.16 -4.06
N ALA A 38 11.77 -14.05 -3.30
CA ALA A 38 12.91 -14.84 -3.77
C ALA A 38 12.54 -15.72 -4.95
N LEU A 39 11.36 -16.34 -4.94
CA LEU A 39 10.86 -17.16 -6.05
C LEU A 39 10.70 -16.33 -7.34
N ASN A 40 10.53 -15.03 -7.23
CA ASN A 40 10.41 -14.11 -8.36
C ASN A 40 11.70 -13.33 -8.63
N GLY A 41 12.83 -13.76 -8.07
CA GLY A 41 14.13 -13.13 -8.30
C GLY A 41 14.36 -11.82 -7.54
N VAL A 42 13.55 -11.52 -6.52
CA VAL A 42 13.68 -10.30 -5.73
C VAL A 42 14.40 -10.61 -4.42
N GLY A 43 15.59 -10.09 -4.25
CA GLY A 43 16.40 -10.28 -3.05
C GLY A 43 16.08 -9.28 -1.94
N LYS A 44 16.57 -9.56 -0.74
CA LYS A 44 16.34 -8.72 0.45
C LYS A 44 16.98 -7.33 0.34
N GLU A 45 17.95 -7.13 -0.53
CA GLU A 45 18.60 -5.84 -0.75
C GLU A 45 17.67 -4.79 -1.36
N HIS A 46 16.60 -5.22 -2.04
CA HIS A 46 15.64 -4.33 -2.69
C HIS A 46 14.26 -4.39 -2.08
N TYR A 47 14.07 -5.21 -1.06
CA TYR A 47 12.76 -5.49 -0.52
C TYR A 47 12.83 -5.67 0.99
N THR A 48 12.12 -4.81 1.70
CA THR A 48 12.05 -4.84 3.17
C THR A 48 10.63 -5.14 3.60
N VAL A 49 10.47 -6.14 4.45
CA VAL A 49 9.17 -6.48 5.05
C VAL A 49 9.29 -6.40 6.57
N ARG A 50 8.33 -5.75 7.19
CA ARG A 50 8.26 -5.62 8.66
C ARG A 50 6.90 -6.03 9.16
N ALA A 51 6.87 -6.65 10.34
CA ALA A 51 5.64 -6.89 11.06
C ALA A 51 5.30 -5.68 11.91
N GLY A 52 4.03 -5.33 11.98
CA GLY A 52 3.55 -4.25 12.82
C GLY A 52 2.37 -3.51 12.23
N ASP A 53 1.77 -2.68 13.06
CA ASP A 53 0.66 -1.83 12.64
C ASP A 53 1.18 -0.43 12.32
N VAL A 54 1.25 -0.10 11.04
CA VAL A 54 1.75 1.19 10.57
C VAL A 54 0.95 2.37 11.10
N LEU A 55 -0.30 2.17 11.52
CA LEU A 55 -1.14 3.23 12.08
C LEU A 55 -0.73 3.64 13.48
N SER A 56 -0.24 2.72 14.29
CA SER A 56 0.05 2.95 15.70
C SER A 56 1.51 2.80 16.10
N ASP A 57 2.30 2.06 15.35
CA ASP A 57 3.70 1.80 15.67
C ASP A 57 4.61 2.92 15.15
N LYS A 58 4.98 3.84 16.05
CA LYS A 58 5.83 4.99 15.71
C LYS A 58 7.22 4.60 15.22
N LYS A 59 7.76 3.52 15.75
CA LYS A 59 9.06 3.01 15.32
C LYS A 59 9.00 2.51 13.89
N LEU A 60 7.94 1.78 13.54
CA LEU A 60 7.68 1.31 12.20
C LEU A 60 7.46 2.47 11.23
N GLN A 61 6.70 3.48 11.63
CA GLN A 61 6.46 4.68 10.83
C GLN A 61 7.77 5.42 10.51
N LYS A 62 8.66 5.50 11.49
CA LYS A 62 9.96 6.14 11.32
C LYS A 62 10.85 5.35 10.36
N GLU A 63 10.87 4.04 10.48
CA GLU A 63 11.61 3.14 9.60
C GLU A 63 11.08 3.20 8.17
N PHE A 64 9.77 3.31 8.03
CA PHE A 64 9.08 3.40 6.75
C PHE A 64 9.54 4.64 5.95
N GLY A 65 9.71 5.76 6.64
CA GLY A 65 10.17 6.99 6.03
C GLY A 65 9.14 7.67 5.15
N GLY A 66 9.56 8.20 4.02
CA GLY A 66 8.70 8.92 3.09
C GLY A 66 9.27 8.92 1.68
N ASP A 67 8.79 9.86 0.87
CA ASP A 67 9.19 10.05 -0.53
C ASP A 67 8.92 8.84 -1.43
N TYR A 68 7.83 8.14 -1.18
CA TYR A 68 7.42 7.03 -2.03
C TYR A 68 6.72 7.54 -3.30
N ASP A 69 6.95 6.87 -4.40
CA ASP A 69 6.28 7.15 -5.68
C ASP A 69 4.89 6.56 -5.71
N VAL A 70 4.74 5.36 -5.15
CA VAL A 70 3.48 4.61 -5.15
C VAL A 70 3.31 3.92 -3.80
N ILE A 71 2.13 4.07 -3.23
CA ILE A 71 1.71 3.31 -2.04
C ILE A 71 0.50 2.47 -2.43
N VAL A 72 0.58 1.17 -2.18
CA VAL A 72 -0.51 0.23 -2.46
C VAL A 72 -1.04 -0.30 -1.13
N ALA A 73 -2.35 -0.20 -0.95
CA ALA A 73 -3.04 -0.76 0.22
C ALA A 73 -4.12 -1.73 -0.26
N ASN A 74 -3.82 -3.01 -0.20
CA ASN A 74 -4.79 -4.07 -0.52
C ASN A 74 -5.25 -4.69 0.79
N ILE A 75 -6.18 -4.02 1.46
CA ILE A 75 -6.61 -4.32 2.83
C ILE A 75 -8.09 -3.97 3.00
N VAL A 76 -8.64 -4.32 4.15
CA VAL A 76 -10.05 -4.05 4.46
C VAL A 76 -10.34 -2.54 4.51
N ALA A 77 -11.60 -2.19 4.23
CA ALA A 77 -12.05 -0.81 4.11
C ALA A 77 -11.75 0.05 5.34
N ASP A 78 -11.95 -0.46 6.54
CA ASP A 78 -11.71 0.30 7.78
C ASP A 78 -10.25 0.75 7.91
N VAL A 79 -9.31 -0.08 7.50
CA VAL A 79 -7.89 0.25 7.55
C VAL A 79 -7.54 1.28 6.48
N ILE A 80 -8.11 1.17 5.29
CA ILE A 80 -7.93 2.16 4.23
C ILE A 80 -8.41 3.53 4.69
N ILE A 81 -9.59 3.59 5.30
CA ILE A 81 -10.17 4.83 5.83
C ILE A 81 -9.25 5.46 6.87
N ALA A 82 -8.70 4.66 7.76
CA ALA A 82 -7.77 5.14 8.80
C ALA A 82 -6.43 5.61 8.23
N LEU A 83 -5.95 4.97 7.17
CA LEU A 83 -4.70 5.34 6.50
C LEU A 83 -4.82 6.61 5.64
N ALA A 84 -5.98 6.84 5.06
CA ALA A 84 -6.18 7.89 4.07
C ALA A 84 -5.64 9.29 4.48
N PRO A 85 -5.86 9.78 5.71
CA PRO A 85 -5.33 11.07 6.12
C PRO A 85 -3.81 11.09 6.32
N GLN A 86 -3.19 9.93 6.49
CA GLN A 86 -1.77 9.80 6.86
C GLN A 86 -0.86 9.51 5.66
N VAL A 87 -1.38 8.85 4.65
CA VAL A 87 -0.60 8.36 3.51
C VAL A 87 0.03 9.49 2.70
N GLY A 88 -0.62 10.63 2.60
CA GLY A 88 -0.10 11.78 1.86
C GLY A 88 1.27 12.25 2.34
N LYS A 89 1.59 12.05 3.61
CA LYS A 89 2.88 12.41 4.20
C LYS A 89 4.00 11.47 3.76
N LEU A 90 3.64 10.28 3.32
CA LEU A 90 4.59 9.24 2.92
C LEU A 90 4.89 9.29 1.42
N LEU A 91 4.03 9.92 0.64
CA LEU A 91 4.19 10.06 -0.80
C LEU A 91 4.97 11.33 -1.13
N LYS A 92 5.79 11.25 -2.15
CA LYS A 92 6.36 12.45 -2.73
C LYS A 92 5.31 13.18 -3.57
N LYS A 93 5.58 14.43 -3.90
CA LYS A 93 4.69 15.24 -4.73
C LYS A 93 4.42 14.54 -6.07
N GLY A 94 3.15 14.36 -6.40
CA GLY A 94 2.74 13.64 -7.60
C GLY A 94 2.68 12.13 -7.44
N GLY A 95 2.92 11.61 -6.24
CA GLY A 95 2.83 10.18 -5.95
C GLY A 95 1.42 9.64 -6.05
N ILE A 96 1.30 8.34 -6.14
CA ILE A 96 0.03 7.62 -6.33
C ILE A 96 -0.30 6.78 -5.11
N PHE A 97 -1.55 6.85 -4.67
CA PHE A 97 -2.10 5.97 -3.65
C PHE A 97 -3.13 5.05 -4.29
N LEU A 98 -2.83 3.76 -4.34
CA LEU A 98 -3.72 2.75 -4.90
C LEU A 98 -4.34 1.93 -3.78
N CYS A 99 -5.67 2.01 -3.64
CA CYS A 99 -6.42 1.21 -2.67
C CYS A 99 -7.13 0.07 -3.37
N SER A 100 -7.10 -1.11 -2.79
CA SER A 100 -7.75 -2.29 -3.36
C SER A 100 -8.29 -3.19 -2.24
N GLY A 101 -9.04 -4.22 -2.61
CA GLY A 101 -9.61 -5.13 -1.63
C GLY A 101 -10.86 -4.58 -0.93
N ILE A 102 -11.52 -3.61 -1.55
CA ILE A 102 -12.70 -2.95 -0.99
C ILE A 102 -13.95 -3.69 -1.45
N ILE A 103 -14.74 -4.21 -0.52
CA ILE A 103 -16.00 -4.87 -0.86
C ILE A 103 -17.04 -3.85 -1.33
N ASP A 104 -17.91 -4.28 -2.20
CA ASP A 104 -18.99 -3.50 -2.80
C ASP A 104 -19.78 -2.66 -1.78
N ASP A 105 -20.17 -3.27 -0.67
CA ASP A 105 -20.98 -2.64 0.40
C ASP A 105 -20.26 -1.45 1.06
N ARG A 106 -18.94 -1.38 0.97
CA ARG A 106 -18.13 -0.35 1.61
C ARG A 106 -17.50 0.64 0.60
N ALA A 107 -17.71 0.41 -0.69
CA ALA A 107 -17.06 1.20 -1.75
C ALA A 107 -17.38 2.70 -1.66
N ASP A 108 -18.64 3.06 -1.49
CA ASP A 108 -19.06 4.47 -1.42
C ASP A 108 -18.52 5.17 -0.17
N GLU A 109 -18.52 4.48 0.96
CA GLU A 109 -17.97 5.02 2.21
C GLU A 109 -16.48 5.30 2.09
N VAL A 110 -15.72 4.36 1.52
CA VAL A 110 -14.28 4.53 1.30
C VAL A 110 -14.03 5.71 0.36
N ARG A 111 -14.78 5.82 -0.71
CA ARG A 111 -14.68 6.92 -1.66
C ARG A 111 -14.88 8.27 -0.97
N GLU A 112 -15.93 8.40 -0.17
CA GLU A 112 -16.21 9.64 0.57
C GLU A 112 -15.09 10.00 1.53
N LYS A 113 -14.56 9.03 2.26
CA LYS A 113 -13.47 9.23 3.21
C LYS A 113 -12.15 9.60 2.53
N LEU A 114 -11.88 9.05 1.37
CA LEU A 114 -10.72 9.44 0.57
C LEU A 114 -10.82 10.91 0.14
N VAL A 115 -11.97 11.31 -0.36
CA VAL A 115 -12.20 12.70 -0.78
C VAL A 115 -12.10 13.66 0.41
N GLU A 116 -12.68 13.31 1.56
CA GLU A 116 -12.56 14.11 2.79
C GLU A 116 -11.12 14.29 3.23
N ALA A 117 -10.28 13.28 3.02
CA ALA A 117 -8.87 13.32 3.36
C ALA A 117 -8.02 14.12 2.36
N GLY A 118 -8.62 14.65 1.31
CA GLY A 118 -7.94 15.48 0.32
C GLY A 118 -7.49 14.76 -0.94
N TRP A 119 -7.84 13.48 -1.09
CA TRP A 119 -7.47 12.70 -2.27
C TRP A 119 -8.39 13.01 -3.45
N THR A 120 -7.81 13.02 -4.64
CA THR A 120 -8.57 13.05 -5.89
C THR A 120 -8.58 11.63 -6.46
N ILE A 121 -9.77 11.07 -6.66
CA ILE A 121 -9.90 9.73 -7.24
C ILE A 121 -9.89 9.86 -8.75
N GLU A 122 -8.81 9.42 -9.37
CA GLU A 122 -8.63 9.52 -10.81
C GLU A 122 -9.23 8.34 -11.57
N GLU A 123 -9.22 7.18 -10.96
CA GLU A 123 -9.69 5.97 -11.60
C GLU A 123 -10.38 5.06 -10.59
N THR A 124 -11.51 4.49 -10.98
CA THR A 124 -12.24 3.50 -10.21
C THR A 124 -12.38 2.23 -11.04
N ARG A 125 -12.02 1.10 -10.45
CA ARG A 125 -12.20 -0.20 -11.09
C ARG A 125 -12.98 -1.12 -10.18
N SER A 126 -13.80 -1.98 -10.77
CA SER A 126 -14.55 -2.97 -10.03
C SER A 126 -14.59 -4.29 -10.79
N SER A 127 -14.58 -5.39 -10.05
CA SER A 127 -14.68 -6.72 -10.59
C SER A 127 -15.21 -7.66 -9.52
N GLU A 128 -16.29 -8.37 -9.84
CA GLU A 128 -16.86 -9.40 -8.97
C GLU A 128 -17.12 -8.96 -7.53
N GLY A 129 -17.64 -7.73 -7.35
CA GLY A 129 -17.96 -7.20 -6.03
C GLY A 129 -16.78 -6.58 -5.28
N TRP A 130 -15.63 -6.46 -5.91
CA TRP A 130 -14.45 -5.82 -5.33
C TRP A 130 -14.13 -4.52 -6.08
N PHE A 131 -13.72 -3.51 -5.33
CA PHE A 131 -13.40 -2.19 -5.85
C PHE A 131 -11.95 -1.81 -5.59
N SER A 132 -11.42 -1.00 -6.49
CA SER A 132 -10.12 -0.34 -6.29
C SER A 132 -10.20 1.11 -6.76
N TYR A 133 -9.41 1.97 -6.09
CA TYR A 133 -9.33 3.39 -6.39
C TYR A 133 -7.88 3.81 -6.60
N LEU A 134 -7.63 4.52 -7.68
CA LEU A 134 -6.35 5.15 -7.93
C LEU A 134 -6.47 6.62 -7.55
N CYS A 135 -5.68 7.06 -6.58
CA CYS A 135 -5.78 8.40 -5.98
C CYS A 135 -4.47 9.19 -6.14
N ARG A 136 -4.64 10.48 -6.28
CA ARG A 136 -3.53 11.46 -6.27
C ARG A 136 -3.81 12.62 -5.34
#